data_efe67e70fa8f6da4f6fb920fe943dfe0
#
_entry.id   efe67e70fa8f6da4f6fb920fe943dfe0
#
_cell.length_a   1.000
_cell.length_b   1.000
_cell.length_c   1.000
_cell.angle_alpha   90.00
_cell.angle_beta   90.00
_cell.angle_gamma   90.00
#
_symmetry.space_group_name_H-M   'P 1'
#
loop_
_entity.id
_entity.type
_entity.pdbx_description
1 polymer ?
#
loop_
_entity_poly.entity_id
_entity_poly.type
_entity_poly.pdbx_seq_one_letter_code
_entity_poly.pdbx_strand_id
1 'polypeptide(L)'
;MEVQPREIRRYTTAEGRAPFTEWLDALRDRNVRVRIKSRLDRVEQGNLGDFKSVGQGVFELRINYGPGYRLYFGQVGLTIVVILIAGDKSTQEHDIRQAIEYWTDYEKRESTDK
;
A
#
# COMPACT_ATOMS: atom_id res chain seq x y z
N MET A 1 10.14 -16.85 -16.55
CA MET A 1 10.51 -15.83 -15.55
C MET A 1 9.92 -16.21 -14.21
N GLU A 2 10.75 -16.28 -13.20
CA GLU A 2 10.26 -16.63 -11.88
C GLU A 2 9.58 -15.45 -11.19
N VAL A 3 8.45 -15.76 -10.56
CA VAL A 3 7.72 -14.81 -9.78
C VAL A 3 8.18 -14.92 -8.33
N GLN A 4 8.64 -13.81 -7.75
CA GLN A 4 9.15 -13.79 -6.39
C GLN A 4 8.01 -13.57 -5.39
N PRO A 5 7.78 -14.50 -4.46
CA PRO A 5 6.83 -14.25 -3.37
C PRO A 5 7.24 -13.02 -2.59
N ARG A 6 6.25 -12.31 -2.05
CA ARG A 6 6.50 -11.09 -1.29
C ARG A 6 5.85 -11.16 0.07
N GLU A 7 6.49 -10.53 1.05
CA GLU A 7 5.91 -10.33 2.35
C GLU A 7 5.20 -8.99 2.35
N ILE A 8 3.97 -8.94 2.82
CA ILE A 8 3.22 -7.69 2.95
C ILE A 8 3.26 -7.22 4.40
N ARG A 9 3.69 -5.99 4.62
CA ARG A 9 3.66 -5.32 5.92
C ARG A 9 2.77 -4.11 5.83
N ARG A 10 2.16 -3.75 6.94
CA ARG A 10 1.37 -2.53 7.03
C ARG A 10 2.14 -1.49 7.83
N TYR A 11 2.31 -0.32 7.23
CA TYR A 11 2.99 0.78 7.91
C TYR A 11 2.24 1.19 9.17
N THR A 12 2.98 1.43 10.25
CA THR A 12 2.44 2.01 11.48
C THR A 12 3.17 3.30 11.80
N THR A 13 2.44 4.31 12.28
CA THR A 13 3.02 5.58 12.68
C THR A 13 3.80 5.44 13.98
N ALA A 14 4.55 6.48 14.35
CA ALA A 14 5.28 6.51 15.61
C ALA A 14 4.36 6.35 16.82
N GLU A 15 3.08 6.76 16.68
CA GLU A 15 2.06 6.63 17.73
C GLU A 15 1.36 5.28 17.74
N GLY A 16 1.77 4.38 16.84
CA GLY A 16 1.20 3.04 16.78
C GLY A 16 -0.06 2.89 15.94
N ARG A 17 -0.45 3.92 15.20
CA ARG A 17 -1.61 3.84 14.31
C ARG A 17 -1.23 3.15 13.01
N ALA A 18 -2.17 2.39 12.43
CA ALA A 18 -2.00 1.70 11.16
C ALA A 18 -2.97 2.31 10.15
N PRO A 19 -2.56 3.32 9.36
CA PRO A 19 -3.47 4.04 8.48
C PRO A 19 -4.23 3.18 7.49
N PHE A 20 -3.55 2.20 6.87
CA PHE A 20 -4.24 1.31 5.93
C PHE A 20 -5.29 0.46 6.63
N THR A 21 -4.96 -0.08 7.80
CA THR A 21 -5.91 -0.89 8.57
C THR A 21 -7.13 -0.07 8.96
N GLU A 22 -6.93 1.18 9.42
CA GLU A 22 -8.03 2.07 9.78
C GLU A 22 -8.93 2.35 8.58
N TRP A 23 -8.32 2.62 7.42
CA TRP A 23 -9.06 2.87 6.20
C TRP A 23 -9.87 1.63 5.79
N LEU A 24 -9.24 0.46 5.81
CA LEU A 24 -9.88 -0.79 5.42
C LEU A 24 -11.06 -1.12 6.33
N ASP A 25 -10.88 -0.95 7.63
CA ASP A 25 -11.92 -1.24 8.62
C ASP A 25 -13.11 -0.28 8.50
N ALA A 26 -12.88 0.93 7.98
CA ALA A 26 -13.94 1.91 7.78
C ALA A 26 -14.77 1.66 6.51
N LEU A 27 -14.32 0.79 5.63
CA LEU A 27 -15.06 0.46 4.41
C LEU A 27 -16.30 -0.35 4.76
N ARG A 28 -17.46 0.15 4.29
CA ARG A 28 -18.74 -0.52 4.54
C ARG A 28 -19.05 -1.59 3.49
N ASP A 29 -18.54 -1.41 2.27
CA ASP A 29 -18.81 -2.32 1.17
C ASP A 29 -17.95 -3.57 1.28
N ARG A 30 -18.60 -4.68 1.60
CA ARG A 30 -17.92 -5.97 1.74
C ARG A 30 -17.24 -6.41 0.43
N ASN A 31 -17.85 -6.12 -0.71
CA ASN A 31 -17.29 -6.52 -2.00
C ASN A 31 -15.96 -5.82 -2.26
N VAL A 32 -15.83 -4.57 -1.84
CA VAL A 32 -14.57 -3.83 -1.96
C VAL A 32 -13.48 -4.50 -1.11
N ARG A 33 -13.81 -4.84 0.13
CA ARG A 33 -12.84 -5.50 1.01
C ARG A 33 -12.36 -6.84 0.44
N VAL A 34 -13.28 -7.61 -0.12
CA VAL A 34 -12.93 -8.89 -0.76
C VAL A 34 -11.98 -8.66 -1.93
N ARG A 35 -12.26 -7.65 -2.75
CA ARG A 35 -11.40 -7.35 -3.91
C ARG A 35 -10.02 -6.87 -3.49
N ILE A 36 -9.94 -6.07 -2.44
CA ILE A 36 -8.65 -5.62 -1.90
C ILE A 36 -7.85 -6.81 -1.39
N LYS A 37 -8.48 -7.67 -0.60
CA LYS A 37 -7.82 -8.85 -0.07
C LYS A 37 -7.31 -9.76 -1.18
N SER A 38 -8.15 -10.01 -2.18
CA SER A 38 -7.77 -10.84 -3.33
C SER A 38 -6.57 -10.25 -4.07
N ARG A 39 -6.56 -8.93 -4.21
CA ARG A 39 -5.45 -8.24 -4.88
C ARG A 39 -4.15 -8.37 -4.09
N LEU A 40 -4.23 -8.24 -2.76
CA LEU A 40 -3.06 -8.39 -1.89
C LEU A 40 -2.55 -9.83 -1.87
N ASP A 41 -3.46 -10.80 -1.93
CA ASP A 41 -3.05 -12.21 -2.03
C ASP A 41 -2.21 -12.45 -3.28
N ARG A 42 -2.56 -11.81 -4.41
CA ARG A 42 -1.76 -11.92 -5.64
C ARG A 42 -0.41 -11.24 -5.49
N VAL A 43 -0.36 -10.11 -4.78
CA VAL A 43 0.92 -9.44 -4.50
C VAL A 43 1.83 -10.35 -3.68
N GLU A 44 1.29 -11.05 -2.69
CA GLU A 44 2.05 -12.00 -1.90
C GLU A 44 2.64 -13.12 -2.75
N GLN A 45 1.93 -13.51 -3.80
CA GLN A 45 2.41 -14.51 -4.75
C GLN A 45 3.40 -13.94 -5.76
N GLY A 46 3.70 -12.63 -5.67
CA GLY A 46 4.66 -11.97 -6.54
C GLY A 46 4.04 -11.27 -7.74
N ASN A 47 2.71 -11.28 -7.87
CA ASN A 47 2.01 -10.64 -8.98
C ASN A 47 1.48 -9.27 -8.55
N LEU A 48 2.18 -8.20 -8.94
CA LEU A 48 1.77 -6.85 -8.59
C LEU A 48 0.59 -6.34 -9.43
N GLY A 49 0.38 -6.90 -10.63
CA GLY A 49 -0.72 -6.48 -11.49
C GLY A 49 -0.59 -5.03 -11.95
N ASP A 50 -1.68 -4.28 -11.94
CA ASP A 50 -1.72 -2.89 -12.40
C ASP A 50 -1.18 -1.97 -11.31
N PHE A 51 0.06 -1.52 -11.48
CA PHE A 51 0.71 -0.60 -10.55
C PHE A 51 1.63 0.35 -11.30
N LYS A 52 1.94 1.49 -10.67
CA LYS A 52 2.87 2.45 -11.25
C LYS A 52 3.56 3.26 -10.16
N SER A 53 4.71 3.84 -10.49
CA SER A 53 5.41 4.76 -9.60
C SER A 53 4.65 6.09 -9.53
N VAL A 54 4.57 6.64 -8.31
CA VAL A 54 4.03 8.00 -8.10
C VAL A 54 5.11 8.94 -7.56
N GLY A 55 6.36 8.47 -7.56
CA GLY A 55 7.52 9.28 -7.16
C GLY A 55 8.03 8.96 -5.77
N GLN A 56 9.27 9.32 -5.53
CA GLN A 56 9.96 9.21 -4.23
C GLN A 56 9.88 7.84 -3.57
N GLY A 57 9.89 6.78 -4.39
CA GLY A 57 9.89 5.40 -3.88
C GLY A 57 8.51 4.84 -3.56
N VAL A 58 7.46 5.61 -3.84
CA VAL A 58 6.08 5.17 -3.59
C VAL A 58 5.45 4.70 -4.90
N PHE A 59 4.68 3.63 -4.80
CA PHE A 59 3.96 3.04 -5.92
C PHE A 59 2.47 3.01 -5.61
N GLU A 60 1.67 3.07 -6.68
CA GLU A 60 0.22 3.04 -6.60
C GLU A 60 -0.27 1.73 -7.20
N LEU A 61 -1.03 0.97 -6.43
CA LEU A 61 -1.68 -0.26 -6.88
C LEU A 61 -3.14 0.06 -7.13
N ARG A 62 -3.61 -0.16 -8.35
CA ARG A 62 -4.98 0.21 -8.75
C ARG A 62 -5.92 -0.98 -8.67
N ILE A 63 -7.12 -0.71 -8.18
CA ILE A 63 -8.21 -1.68 -8.14
C ILE A 63 -9.38 -1.05 -8.90
N ASN A 64 -9.66 -1.59 -10.09
CA ASN A 64 -10.72 -1.08 -10.96
C ASN A 64 -12.08 -1.59 -10.51
N TYR A 65 -12.63 -0.94 -9.49
CA TYR A 65 -13.93 -1.29 -8.96
C TYR A 65 -14.53 -0.04 -8.31
N GLY A 66 -15.83 0.21 -8.56
CA GLY A 66 -16.52 1.35 -7.98
C GLY A 66 -15.83 2.68 -8.35
N PRO A 67 -15.54 3.52 -7.36
CA PRO A 67 -14.92 4.84 -7.61
C PRO A 67 -13.43 4.75 -8.00
N GLY A 68 -12.88 3.54 -8.11
CA GLY A 68 -11.46 3.36 -8.42
C GLY A 68 -10.59 3.47 -7.18
N TYR A 69 -10.35 2.33 -6.52
CA TYR A 69 -9.54 2.31 -5.30
C TYR A 69 -8.06 2.23 -5.60
N ARG A 70 -7.25 2.79 -4.72
CA ARG A 70 -5.80 2.80 -4.86
C ARG A 70 -5.13 2.55 -3.54
N LEU A 71 -4.15 1.63 -3.56
CA LEU A 71 -3.32 1.33 -2.40
C LEU A 71 -1.92 1.85 -2.70
N TYR A 72 -1.32 2.54 -1.74
CA TYR A 72 0.02 3.10 -1.92
C TYR A 72 1.02 2.31 -1.09
N PHE A 73 2.14 1.96 -1.70
CA PHE A 73 3.12 1.10 -1.04
C PHE A 73 4.55 1.49 -1.41
N GLY A 74 5.48 1.13 -0.53
CA GLY A 74 6.90 1.16 -0.82
C GLY A 74 7.42 -0.26 -0.88
N GLN A 75 8.59 -0.46 -1.46
CA GLN A 75 9.22 -1.77 -1.56
C GLN A 75 10.57 -1.75 -0.85
N VAL A 76 10.84 -2.79 -0.07
CA VAL A 76 12.15 -3.02 0.53
C VAL A 76 12.77 -4.19 -0.21
N GLY A 77 13.77 -3.89 -1.04
CA GLY A 77 14.35 -4.89 -1.93
C GLY A 77 13.30 -5.43 -2.88
N LEU A 78 13.35 -6.73 -3.15
CA LEU A 78 12.43 -7.39 -4.05
C LEU A 78 11.40 -8.26 -3.31
N THR A 79 11.44 -8.27 -1.98
CA THR A 79 10.66 -9.23 -1.21
C THR A 79 9.62 -8.63 -0.28
N ILE A 80 9.75 -7.36 0.11
CA ILE A 80 8.85 -6.76 1.08
C ILE A 80 8.08 -5.61 0.46
N VAL A 81 6.75 -5.64 0.64
CA VAL A 81 5.84 -4.58 0.22
C VAL A 81 5.24 -3.98 1.49
N VAL A 82 5.43 -2.68 1.68
CA VAL A 82 4.92 -1.95 2.85
C VAL A 82 3.73 -1.11 2.41
N ILE A 83 2.52 -1.50 2.84
CA ILE A 83 1.30 -0.75 2.52
C ILE A 83 1.22 0.48 3.41
N LEU A 84 1.17 1.65 2.82
CA LEU A 84 1.25 2.93 3.52
C LEU A 84 -0.13 3.51 3.84
N ILE A 85 -0.95 3.65 2.83
CA ILE A 85 -2.30 4.20 2.95
C ILE A 85 -3.08 3.81 1.71
N ALA A 86 -4.40 4.01 1.74
CA ALA A 86 -5.26 3.75 0.61
C ALA A 86 -6.34 4.81 0.51
N GLY A 87 -6.97 4.89 -0.64
CA GLY A 87 -8.06 5.81 -0.89
C GLY A 87 -8.70 5.50 -2.22
N ASP A 88 -9.47 6.45 -2.73
CA ASP A 88 -10.07 6.30 -4.06
C ASP A 88 -9.59 7.43 -4.98
N LYS A 89 -10.15 7.49 -6.18
CA LYS A 89 -9.74 8.47 -7.18
C LYS A 89 -9.93 9.92 -6.69
N SER A 90 -10.95 10.16 -5.87
CA SER A 90 -11.28 11.52 -5.42
C SER A 90 -10.26 12.09 -4.44
N THR A 91 -9.51 11.24 -3.74
CA THR A 91 -8.53 11.67 -2.73
C THR A 91 -7.09 11.43 -3.18
N GLN A 92 -6.88 11.09 -4.45
CA GLN A 92 -5.60 10.65 -4.96
C GLN A 92 -4.41 11.57 -4.64
N GLU A 93 -4.54 12.86 -4.91
CA GLU A 93 -3.43 13.79 -4.68
C GLU A 93 -3.02 13.87 -3.21
N HIS A 94 -4.02 13.96 -2.34
CA HIS A 94 -3.79 14.00 -0.90
C HIS A 94 -3.14 12.70 -0.43
N ASP A 95 -3.64 11.58 -0.91
CA ASP A 95 -3.15 10.26 -0.49
C ASP A 95 -1.72 10.02 -0.96
N ILE A 96 -1.36 10.49 -2.15
CA ILE A 96 0.02 10.37 -2.64
C ILE A 96 0.97 11.16 -1.74
N ARG A 97 0.63 12.40 -1.39
CA ARG A 97 1.47 13.20 -0.50
C ARG A 97 1.64 12.53 0.86
N GLN A 98 0.54 12.02 1.40
CA GLN A 98 0.56 11.34 2.69
C GLN A 98 1.39 10.06 2.63
N ALA A 99 1.27 9.30 1.54
CA ALA A 99 2.05 8.08 1.35
C ALA A 99 3.55 8.38 1.31
N ILE A 100 3.93 9.45 0.63
CA ILE A 100 5.35 9.85 0.56
C ILE A 100 5.88 10.21 1.95
N GLU A 101 5.09 10.92 2.76
CA GLU A 101 5.49 11.23 4.13
C GLU A 101 5.65 9.97 4.97
N TYR A 102 4.71 9.03 4.86
CA TYR A 102 4.79 7.76 5.58
C TYR A 102 5.98 6.93 5.14
N TRP A 103 6.25 6.90 3.83
CA TRP A 103 7.40 6.15 3.32
C TRP A 103 8.72 6.75 3.80
N THR A 104 8.81 8.07 3.80
CA THR A 104 9.99 8.76 4.31
C THR A 104 10.22 8.44 5.79
N ASP A 105 9.14 8.44 6.58
CA ASP A 105 9.21 8.08 7.99
C ASP A 105 9.65 6.62 8.18
N TYR A 106 9.08 5.72 7.39
CA TYR A 106 9.43 4.30 7.44
C TYR A 106 10.92 4.10 7.17
N GLU A 107 11.42 4.68 6.09
CA GLU A 107 12.83 4.54 5.72
C GLU A 107 13.76 5.11 6.79
N LYS A 108 13.37 6.21 7.38
CA LYS A 108 14.14 6.86 8.43
C LYS A 108 14.25 5.99 9.67
N ARG A 109 13.14 5.40 10.10
CA ARG A 109 13.12 4.54 11.28
C ARG A 109 13.89 3.25 11.06
N GLU A 110 13.77 2.64 9.88
CA GLU A 110 14.51 1.43 9.55
C GLU A 110 16.02 1.71 9.49
N SER A 111 16.41 2.88 9.00
CA SER A 111 17.79 3.29 8.93
C SER A 111 18.40 3.48 10.32
N THR A 112 17.60 4.00 11.26
CA THR A 112 18.05 4.27 12.65
C THR A 112 18.21 3.00 13.45
N ASP A 113 17.44 1.96 13.13
CA ASP A 113 17.46 0.69 13.86
C ASP A 113 18.64 -0.23 13.52
N LYS A 114 19.51 0.20 12.64
CA LYS A 114 20.69 -0.60 12.25
C LYS A 114 21.92 -0.29 13.08
#